data_b1082985b98a847e8c9d7eacfca639b7
#
_entry.id   b1082985b98a847e8c9d7eacfca639b7
#
_cell.length_a   1.000
_cell.length_b   1.000
_cell.length_c   1.000
_cell.angle_alpha   90.00
_cell.angle_beta   90.00
_cell.angle_gamma   90.00
#
_symmetry.space_group_name_H-M   'P 1'
#
loop_
_entity.id
_entity.type
_entity.pdbx_description
1 polymer ?
#
loop_
_entity_poly.entity_id
_entity_poly.type
_entity_poly.pdbx_seq_one_letter_code
_entity_poly.pdbx_strand_id
1 'polypeptide(L)'
;MVNAREESTGDDAARNRAPGTHPVRQAPERPSLTVAVLTYRRNAYLAELLPLLLAQAEQIGQEVGARVLVVDNDPRAGATAVVAEAARAAAGAGPGLVCVHEPVPGIVAGRNRALRECGDQDLLVFIDDDELPREGWLRALVASWREHGCAAVTGPTPPVYEEAPDAWVVASGAFDSWRADDGARVPSADTGNLLLDLVVVRGLGLRFDPRYGLSGGEDSLFTRSLTLAGETIRFATGAVVDKRVPPGRATR
;
A
#
# COMPACT_ATOMS: atom_id res chain seq x y z
N MET A 1 48.58 6.45 -42.25
CA MET A 1 47.73 5.31 -41.91
C MET A 1 46.92 5.73 -40.71
N VAL A 2 45.65 6.01 -40.96
CA VAL A 2 44.72 6.56 -39.97
C VAL A 2 43.74 5.45 -39.62
N ASN A 3 43.70 5.01 -38.37
CA ASN A 3 42.72 4.04 -37.89
C ASN A 3 41.49 4.78 -37.38
N ALA A 4 40.36 4.44 -38.00
CA ALA A 4 39.03 4.88 -37.65
C ALA A 4 38.61 4.31 -36.30
N ARG A 5 37.99 5.18 -35.50
CA ARG A 5 37.26 4.80 -34.28
C ARG A 5 35.85 4.34 -34.67
N GLU A 6 35.50 3.13 -34.27
CA GLU A 6 34.12 2.64 -34.29
C GLU A 6 33.36 3.34 -33.14
N GLU A 7 32.38 4.15 -33.50
CA GLU A 7 31.40 4.71 -32.56
C GLU A 7 30.34 3.64 -32.24
N SER A 8 30.21 3.34 -30.98
CA SER A 8 29.18 2.48 -30.39
C SER A 8 27.82 3.17 -30.48
N THR A 9 27.00 2.75 -31.43
CA THR A 9 25.56 3.08 -31.53
C THR A 9 24.73 2.07 -30.73
N GLY A 10 24.53 2.29 -29.46
CA GLY A 10 23.80 1.30 -28.66
C GLY A 10 23.16 1.82 -27.37
N ASP A 11 22.60 3.06 -27.32
CA ASP A 11 21.85 3.47 -26.12
C ASP A 11 20.77 4.55 -26.33
N ASP A 12 20.28 4.73 -27.52
CA ASP A 12 19.25 5.79 -27.81
C ASP A 12 17.81 5.27 -27.96
N ALA A 13 17.60 3.96 -27.90
CA ALA A 13 16.26 3.37 -28.06
C ALA A 13 15.39 3.46 -26.77
N ALA A 14 15.97 3.78 -25.63
CA ALA A 14 15.26 3.84 -24.34
C ALA A 14 14.64 5.21 -24.01
N ARG A 15 15.00 6.27 -24.73
CA ARG A 15 14.65 7.66 -24.39
C ARG A 15 13.46 8.27 -25.12
N ASN A 16 12.82 7.53 -26.03
CA ASN A 16 11.73 8.09 -26.85
C ASN A 16 10.45 7.24 -26.80
N ARG A 17 9.99 6.86 -25.58
CA ARG A 17 8.62 6.38 -25.41
C ARG A 17 7.71 7.55 -25.10
N ALA A 18 6.76 7.82 -26.02
CA ALA A 18 5.69 8.76 -25.79
C ALA A 18 4.91 8.40 -24.50
N PRO A 19 4.54 9.38 -23.66
CA PRO A 19 3.74 9.11 -22.47
C PRO A 19 2.35 8.61 -22.89
N GLY A 20 1.94 7.43 -22.41
CA GLY A 20 0.53 7.08 -22.32
C GLY A 20 -0.05 6.09 -23.30
N THR A 21 0.72 5.14 -23.86
CA THR A 21 0.12 4.02 -24.61
C THR A 21 0.57 2.66 -24.08
N HIS A 22 0.31 2.40 -22.80
CA HIS A 22 0.23 1.01 -22.39
C HIS A 22 -1.10 0.44 -22.88
N PRO A 23 -1.11 -0.74 -23.56
CA PRO A 23 -2.36 -1.39 -23.91
C PRO A 23 -3.18 -1.55 -22.63
N VAL A 24 -4.47 -1.15 -22.68
CA VAL A 24 -5.39 -1.39 -21.56
C VAL A 24 -5.31 -2.88 -21.24
N ARG A 25 -4.66 -3.20 -20.14
CA ARG A 25 -4.53 -4.58 -19.70
C ARG A 25 -5.93 -5.07 -19.35
N GLN A 26 -6.38 -6.15 -19.98
CA GLN A 26 -7.56 -6.83 -19.48
C GLN A 26 -7.20 -7.42 -18.11
N ALA A 27 -7.79 -6.83 -17.06
CA ALA A 27 -7.65 -7.36 -15.71
C ALA A 27 -8.18 -8.81 -15.70
N PRO A 28 -7.57 -9.72 -14.93
CA PRO A 28 -8.12 -11.04 -14.71
C PRO A 28 -9.57 -10.93 -14.22
N GLU A 29 -10.42 -11.86 -14.63
CA GLU A 29 -11.82 -11.90 -14.16
C GLU A 29 -11.89 -11.94 -12.62
N ARG A 30 -11.00 -12.69 -11.99
CA ARG A 30 -10.85 -12.76 -10.54
C ARG A 30 -9.37 -12.59 -10.16
N PRO A 31 -8.90 -11.35 -9.98
CA PRO A 31 -7.51 -11.10 -9.63
C PRO A 31 -7.17 -11.60 -8.22
N SER A 32 -5.94 -12.01 -8.02
CA SER A 32 -5.37 -12.29 -6.70
C SER A 32 -4.99 -10.99 -6.00
N LEU A 33 -5.33 -10.89 -4.70
CA LEU A 33 -5.10 -9.68 -3.90
C LEU A 33 -4.50 -10.03 -2.54
N THR A 34 -3.48 -9.31 -2.15
CA THR A 34 -2.94 -9.36 -0.79
C THR A 34 -3.18 -8.01 -0.09
N VAL A 35 -3.80 -8.02 1.08
CA VAL A 35 -3.81 -6.87 2.00
C VAL A 35 -2.63 -7.03 2.95
N ALA A 36 -1.65 -6.15 2.88
CA ALA A 36 -0.45 -6.19 3.70
C ALA A 36 -0.49 -5.15 4.82
N VAL A 37 -0.26 -5.60 6.04
CA VAL A 37 -0.10 -4.78 7.25
C VAL A 37 1.33 -4.90 7.73
N LEU A 38 2.02 -3.77 7.89
CA LEU A 38 3.30 -3.72 8.58
C LEU A 38 3.06 -3.41 10.05
N THR A 39 3.72 -4.15 10.95
CA THR A 39 3.61 -3.89 12.38
C THR A 39 4.97 -3.91 13.07
N TYR A 40 5.11 -3.05 14.07
CA TYR A 40 6.28 -2.98 14.94
C TYR A 40 5.83 -2.69 16.36
N ARG A 41 5.75 -3.73 17.22
CA ARG A 41 5.41 -3.64 18.65
C ARG A 41 4.05 -2.97 18.95
N ARG A 42 3.09 -3.09 18.06
CA ARG A 42 1.73 -2.54 18.18
C ARG A 42 0.67 -3.63 18.18
N ASN A 43 0.92 -4.69 18.96
CA ASN A 43 0.06 -5.88 18.98
C ASN A 43 -1.41 -5.59 19.32
N ALA A 44 -1.68 -4.59 20.16
CA ALA A 44 -3.05 -4.19 20.49
C ALA A 44 -3.79 -3.63 19.25
N TYR A 45 -3.16 -2.73 18.50
CA TYR A 45 -3.74 -2.18 17.26
C TYR A 45 -3.93 -3.27 16.21
N LEU A 46 -2.94 -4.15 16.05
CA LEU A 46 -3.02 -5.27 15.13
C LEU A 46 -4.20 -6.21 15.49
N ALA A 47 -4.42 -6.50 16.77
CA ALA A 47 -5.52 -7.34 17.23
C ALA A 47 -6.90 -6.77 16.90
N GLU A 48 -7.05 -5.45 16.91
CA GLU A 48 -8.29 -4.77 16.51
C GLU A 48 -8.46 -4.68 14.99
N LEU A 49 -7.37 -4.52 14.25
CA LEU A 49 -7.38 -4.37 12.79
C LEU A 49 -7.66 -5.69 12.06
N LEU A 50 -7.03 -6.80 12.48
CA LEU A 50 -7.10 -8.07 11.74
C LEU A 50 -8.52 -8.59 11.49
N PRO A 51 -9.46 -8.57 12.47
CA PRO A 51 -10.83 -9.00 12.22
C PRO A 51 -11.53 -8.17 11.13
N LEU A 52 -11.26 -6.85 11.06
CA LEU A 52 -11.85 -5.96 10.06
C LEU A 52 -11.32 -6.29 8.66
N LEU A 53 -10.01 -6.52 8.52
CA LEU A 53 -9.42 -6.89 7.24
C LEU A 53 -9.91 -8.25 6.74
N LEU A 54 -10.00 -9.23 7.62
CA LEU A 54 -10.51 -10.56 7.26
C LEU A 54 -11.98 -10.49 6.82
N ALA A 55 -12.82 -9.72 7.52
CA ALA A 55 -14.22 -9.54 7.15
C ALA A 55 -14.35 -8.86 5.76
N GLN A 56 -13.57 -7.83 5.47
CA GLN A 56 -13.61 -7.16 4.16
C GLN A 56 -13.04 -8.03 3.03
N ALA A 57 -11.99 -8.79 3.30
CA ALA A 57 -11.44 -9.74 2.34
C ALA A 57 -12.45 -10.87 2.01
N GLU A 58 -13.21 -11.32 3.00
CA GLU A 58 -14.31 -12.30 2.80
C GLU A 58 -15.44 -11.71 1.98
N GLN A 59 -15.88 -10.47 2.27
CA GLN A 59 -16.97 -9.79 1.57
C GLN A 59 -16.71 -9.62 0.07
N ILE A 60 -15.45 -9.46 -0.35
CA ILE A 60 -15.09 -9.34 -1.78
C ILE A 60 -14.59 -10.66 -2.38
N GLY A 61 -14.63 -11.76 -1.63
CA GLY A 61 -14.07 -13.05 -2.03
C GLY A 61 -14.62 -13.65 -3.33
N GLN A 62 -15.82 -13.23 -3.76
CA GLN A 62 -16.37 -13.58 -5.07
C GLN A 62 -15.74 -12.78 -6.21
N GLU A 63 -15.28 -11.57 -5.94
CA GLU A 63 -14.72 -10.64 -6.93
C GLU A 63 -13.21 -10.79 -7.08
N VAL A 64 -12.51 -11.09 -5.98
CA VAL A 64 -11.04 -11.23 -5.93
C VAL A 64 -10.63 -12.40 -5.02
N GLY A 65 -9.49 -13.01 -5.31
CA GLY A 65 -8.86 -13.99 -4.41
C GLY A 65 -8.06 -13.28 -3.33
N ALA A 66 -8.73 -12.81 -2.24
CA ALA A 66 -8.10 -12.00 -1.22
C ALA A 66 -7.42 -12.82 -0.11
N ARG A 67 -6.27 -12.35 0.39
CA ARG A 67 -5.60 -12.81 1.60
C ARG A 67 -5.06 -11.63 2.41
N VAL A 68 -4.79 -11.85 3.69
CA VAL A 68 -4.15 -10.87 4.59
C VAL A 68 -2.72 -11.34 4.90
N LEU A 69 -1.76 -10.43 4.78
CA LEU A 69 -0.34 -10.62 5.09
C LEU A 69 0.07 -9.67 6.20
N VAL A 70 0.53 -10.19 7.32
CA VAL A 70 1.18 -9.40 8.37
C VAL A 70 2.69 -9.50 8.19
N VAL A 71 3.37 -8.37 8.07
CA VAL A 71 4.82 -8.27 8.10
C VAL A 71 5.23 -7.76 9.47
N ASP A 72 5.73 -8.66 10.31
CA ASP A 72 6.24 -8.34 11.64
C ASP A 72 7.70 -7.86 11.54
N ASN A 73 7.90 -6.58 11.76
CA ASN A 73 9.24 -5.96 11.71
C ASN A 73 9.88 -5.83 13.13
N ASP A 74 9.26 -6.42 14.17
CA ASP A 74 9.92 -6.52 15.48
C ASP A 74 11.00 -7.61 15.43
N PRO A 75 12.27 -7.31 15.77
CA PRO A 75 13.33 -8.31 15.85
C PRO A 75 13.00 -9.56 16.68
N ARG A 76 12.01 -9.46 17.59
CA ARG A 76 11.55 -10.56 18.45
C ARG A 76 10.33 -11.31 17.90
N ALA A 77 9.85 -10.96 16.69
CA ALA A 77 8.66 -11.56 16.07
C ALA A 77 7.41 -11.56 16.99
N GLY A 78 7.16 -10.39 17.64
CA GLY A 78 6.16 -10.25 18.68
C GLY A 78 4.70 -10.37 18.20
N ALA A 79 4.43 -10.24 16.91
CA ALA A 79 3.07 -10.30 16.35
C ALA A 79 2.55 -11.74 16.16
N THR A 80 3.41 -12.75 16.20
CA THR A 80 3.05 -14.14 15.88
C THR A 80 1.85 -14.66 16.70
N ALA A 81 1.80 -14.37 18.00
CA ALA A 81 0.72 -14.84 18.87
C ALA A 81 -0.63 -14.20 18.51
N VAL A 82 -0.65 -12.90 18.23
CA VAL A 82 -1.85 -12.14 17.83
C VAL A 82 -2.40 -12.66 16.51
N VAL A 83 -1.53 -12.89 15.53
CA VAL A 83 -1.93 -13.42 14.22
C VAL A 83 -2.48 -14.84 14.35
N ALA A 84 -1.84 -15.70 15.16
CA ALA A 84 -2.34 -17.05 15.40
C ALA A 84 -3.70 -17.06 16.11
N GLU A 85 -3.98 -16.11 16.99
CA GLU A 85 -5.28 -15.94 17.63
C GLU A 85 -6.36 -15.49 16.64
N ALA A 86 -6.05 -14.46 15.83
CA ALA A 86 -6.96 -14.00 14.78
C ALA A 86 -7.27 -15.10 13.76
N ALA A 87 -6.27 -15.90 13.35
CA ALA A 87 -6.47 -17.04 12.45
C ALA A 87 -7.38 -18.11 13.05
N ARG A 88 -7.26 -18.40 14.36
CA ARG A 88 -8.13 -19.34 15.06
C ARG A 88 -9.57 -18.82 15.20
N ALA A 89 -9.72 -17.52 15.45
CA ALA A 89 -11.04 -16.88 15.56
C ALA A 89 -11.79 -16.87 14.22
N ALA A 90 -11.07 -16.72 13.12
CA ALA A 90 -11.63 -16.77 11.76
C ALA A 90 -11.94 -18.19 11.25
N ALA A 91 -11.86 -19.21 12.11
CA ALA A 91 -11.93 -20.65 11.81
C ALA A 91 -12.94 -21.01 10.71
N GLY A 92 -12.43 -21.39 9.53
CA GLY A 92 -13.24 -21.83 8.38
C GLY A 92 -12.57 -21.56 7.05
N ALA A 93 -13.36 -21.59 5.98
CA ALA A 93 -12.93 -21.33 4.60
C ALA A 93 -12.71 -19.81 4.29
N GLY A 94 -12.39 -19.01 5.28
CA GLY A 94 -12.16 -17.58 5.14
C GLY A 94 -10.88 -17.23 4.37
N PRO A 95 -10.62 -15.92 4.13
CA PRO A 95 -9.41 -15.46 3.47
C PRO A 95 -8.17 -15.90 4.25
N GLY A 96 -7.12 -16.31 3.53
CA GLY A 96 -5.86 -16.73 4.16
C GLY A 96 -5.24 -15.61 4.99
N LEU A 97 -4.77 -15.93 6.21
CA LEU A 97 -4.00 -15.03 7.05
C LEU A 97 -2.58 -15.57 7.23
N VAL A 98 -1.59 -14.81 6.80
CA VAL A 98 -0.16 -15.20 6.84
C VAL A 98 0.62 -14.18 7.65
N CYS A 99 1.55 -14.64 8.48
CA CYS A 99 2.51 -13.78 9.18
C CYS A 99 3.92 -14.11 8.69
N VAL A 100 4.68 -13.09 8.34
CA VAL A 100 6.09 -13.21 8.00
C VAL A 100 6.93 -12.28 8.87
N HIS A 101 8.08 -12.76 9.28
CA HIS A 101 9.04 -11.98 10.05
C HIS A 101 10.05 -11.31 9.14
N GLU A 102 10.21 -10.00 9.28
CA GLU A 102 11.29 -9.21 8.64
C GLU A 102 12.22 -8.68 9.72
N PRO A 103 13.37 -9.34 9.94
CA PRO A 103 14.28 -8.98 11.04
C PRO A 103 15.06 -7.69 10.78
N VAL A 104 15.15 -7.22 9.53
CA VAL A 104 15.83 -5.97 9.21
C VAL A 104 14.92 -4.81 9.62
N PRO A 105 15.34 -3.96 10.59
CA PRO A 105 14.49 -2.88 11.06
C PRO A 105 14.22 -1.83 10.00
N GLY A 106 13.02 -1.24 10.05
CA GLY A 106 12.63 -0.09 9.25
C GLY A 106 11.51 -0.37 8.26
N ILE A 107 10.72 0.66 8.04
CA ILE A 107 9.50 0.60 7.23
C ILE A 107 9.76 0.13 5.80
N VAL A 108 10.88 0.55 5.21
CA VAL A 108 11.28 0.14 3.85
C VAL A 108 11.57 -1.35 3.76
N ALA A 109 12.23 -1.93 4.78
CA ALA A 109 12.49 -3.38 4.82
C ALA A 109 11.18 -4.16 4.85
N GLY A 110 10.23 -3.75 5.71
CA GLY A 110 8.91 -4.36 5.81
C GLY A 110 8.10 -4.24 4.51
N ARG A 111 8.05 -3.06 3.89
CA ARG A 111 7.33 -2.85 2.62
C ARG A 111 7.94 -3.64 1.46
N ASN A 112 9.25 -3.67 1.36
CA ASN A 112 9.94 -4.51 0.36
C ASN A 112 9.75 -6.00 0.66
N ARG A 113 9.61 -6.40 1.94
CA ARG A 113 9.23 -7.76 2.28
C ARG A 113 7.83 -8.09 1.78
N ALA A 114 6.85 -7.21 1.98
CA ALA A 114 5.50 -7.40 1.45
C ALA A 114 5.49 -7.55 -0.08
N LEU A 115 6.25 -6.70 -0.81
CA LEU A 115 6.40 -6.83 -2.27
C LEU A 115 6.98 -8.19 -2.68
N ARG A 116 7.96 -8.73 -1.94
CA ARG A 116 8.55 -10.06 -2.22
C ARG A 116 7.55 -11.20 -1.95
N GLU A 117 6.80 -11.12 -0.85
CA GLU A 117 5.81 -12.13 -0.47
C GLU A 117 4.59 -12.17 -1.41
N CYS A 118 4.37 -11.09 -2.15
CA CYS A 118 3.31 -11.04 -3.15
C CYS A 118 3.66 -11.75 -4.46
N GLY A 119 4.92 -12.13 -4.69
CA GLY A 119 5.38 -12.97 -5.78
C GLY A 119 4.69 -12.68 -7.12
N ASP A 120 3.76 -13.53 -7.51
CA ASP A 120 2.95 -13.48 -8.73
C ASP A 120 1.53 -12.91 -8.53
N GLN A 121 1.21 -12.38 -7.35
CA GLN A 121 -0.09 -11.74 -7.10
C GLN A 121 -0.34 -10.58 -8.07
N ASP A 122 -1.63 -10.31 -8.37
CA ASP A 122 -2.03 -9.22 -9.25
C ASP A 122 -2.06 -7.89 -8.51
N LEU A 123 -2.58 -7.88 -7.28
CA LEU A 123 -2.83 -6.68 -6.49
C LEU A 123 -2.21 -6.78 -5.10
N LEU A 124 -1.71 -5.65 -4.62
CA LEU A 124 -1.27 -5.46 -3.23
C LEU A 124 -1.94 -4.21 -2.67
N VAL A 125 -2.55 -4.35 -1.51
CA VAL A 125 -3.07 -3.22 -0.74
C VAL A 125 -2.23 -3.07 0.52
N PHE A 126 -1.69 -1.88 0.75
CA PHE A 126 -1.07 -1.51 2.02
C PHE A 126 -2.07 -0.78 2.92
N ILE A 127 -2.01 -1.08 4.20
CA ILE A 127 -2.67 -0.37 5.30
C ILE A 127 -1.75 -0.38 6.51
N ASP A 128 -1.67 0.72 7.25
CA ASP A 128 -0.84 0.82 8.46
C ASP A 128 -1.56 0.17 9.66
N ASP A 129 -0.80 -0.29 10.67
CA ASP A 129 -1.36 -0.97 11.85
C ASP A 129 -2.13 -0.03 12.80
N ASP A 130 -1.98 1.29 12.66
CA ASP A 130 -2.71 2.33 13.38
C ASP A 130 -3.91 2.91 12.57
N GLU A 131 -4.34 2.22 11.54
CA GLU A 131 -5.44 2.62 10.67
C GLU A 131 -6.59 1.60 10.72
N LEU A 132 -7.83 2.09 10.66
CA LEU A 132 -9.03 1.26 10.69
C LEU A 132 -9.84 1.47 9.40
N PRO A 133 -10.02 0.43 8.57
CA PRO A 133 -10.78 0.54 7.34
C PRO A 133 -12.28 0.65 7.66
N ARG A 134 -12.96 1.62 7.03
CA ARG A 134 -14.43 1.71 7.09
C ARG A 134 -15.08 0.63 6.21
N GLU A 135 -16.33 0.36 6.47
CA GLU A 135 -17.11 -0.61 5.68
C GLU A 135 -17.03 -0.29 4.17
N GLY A 136 -16.78 -1.31 3.35
CA GLY A 136 -16.66 -1.19 1.90
C GLY A 136 -15.32 -0.63 1.37
N TRP A 137 -14.37 -0.32 2.26
CA TRP A 137 -13.07 0.24 1.88
C TRP A 137 -12.35 -0.58 0.80
N LEU A 138 -12.18 -1.88 1.03
CA LEU A 138 -11.44 -2.75 0.11
C LEU A 138 -12.15 -2.89 -1.25
N ARG A 139 -13.49 -2.94 -1.22
CA ARG A 139 -14.30 -2.96 -2.44
C ARG A 139 -14.16 -1.67 -3.23
N ALA A 140 -14.15 -0.51 -2.57
CA ALA A 140 -13.98 0.79 -3.22
C ALA A 140 -12.61 0.90 -3.92
N LEU A 141 -11.51 0.44 -3.29
CA LEU A 141 -10.20 0.38 -3.92
C LEU A 141 -10.21 -0.49 -5.19
N VAL A 142 -10.75 -1.70 -5.10
CA VAL A 142 -10.80 -2.65 -6.23
C VAL A 142 -11.71 -2.13 -7.35
N ALA A 143 -12.86 -1.54 -7.00
CA ALA A 143 -13.80 -0.98 -7.98
C ALA A 143 -13.14 0.16 -8.78
N SER A 144 -12.48 1.10 -8.09
CA SER A 144 -11.76 2.20 -8.75
C SER A 144 -10.60 1.71 -9.62
N TRP A 145 -9.84 0.69 -9.16
CA TRP A 145 -8.79 0.08 -9.99
C TRP A 145 -9.35 -0.53 -11.28
N ARG A 146 -10.46 -1.29 -11.20
CA ARG A 146 -11.12 -1.89 -12.37
C ARG A 146 -11.65 -0.85 -13.33
N GLU A 147 -12.32 0.18 -12.81
CA GLU A 147 -12.95 1.25 -13.62
C GLU A 147 -11.91 2.03 -14.42
N HIS A 148 -10.77 2.33 -13.78
CA HIS A 148 -9.78 3.24 -14.38
C HIS A 148 -8.58 2.54 -15.00
N GLY A 149 -8.36 1.24 -14.78
CA GLY A 149 -7.20 0.51 -15.29
C GLY A 149 -5.88 1.16 -14.86
N CYS A 150 -5.81 1.68 -13.63
CA CYS A 150 -4.69 2.48 -13.14
C CYS A 150 -3.65 1.65 -12.40
N ALA A 151 -2.43 2.19 -12.26
CA ALA A 151 -1.33 1.54 -11.56
C ALA A 151 -1.51 1.51 -10.03
N ALA A 152 -2.25 2.48 -9.49
CA ALA A 152 -2.51 2.57 -8.07
C ALA A 152 -3.83 3.30 -7.76
N VAL A 153 -4.41 2.98 -6.60
CA VAL A 153 -5.58 3.67 -6.04
C VAL A 153 -5.28 4.01 -4.58
N THR A 154 -5.66 5.21 -4.17
CA THR A 154 -5.61 5.67 -2.78
C THR A 154 -6.95 6.28 -2.37
N GLY A 155 -7.13 6.57 -1.10
CA GLY A 155 -8.34 7.20 -0.59
C GLY A 155 -8.10 8.03 0.65
N PRO A 156 -9.17 8.61 1.25
CA PRO A 156 -9.07 9.46 2.43
C PRO A 156 -8.55 8.70 3.66
N THR A 157 -7.72 9.39 4.46
CA THR A 157 -7.19 8.91 5.75
C THR A 157 -7.47 9.93 6.86
N PRO A 158 -8.77 10.21 7.19
CA PRO A 158 -9.08 11.21 8.20
C PRO A 158 -8.50 10.81 9.57
N PRO A 159 -7.94 11.78 10.33
CA PRO A 159 -7.42 11.53 11.65
C PRO A 159 -8.57 11.28 12.66
N VAL A 160 -8.38 10.30 13.53
CA VAL A 160 -9.20 10.05 14.72
C VAL A 160 -8.30 10.21 15.93
N TYR A 161 -8.47 11.29 16.65
CA TYR A 161 -7.69 11.60 17.83
C TYR A 161 -8.20 10.79 19.02
N GLU A 162 -7.31 10.07 19.72
CA GLU A 162 -7.65 9.31 20.92
C GLU A 162 -7.94 10.25 22.13
N GLU A 163 -7.34 11.45 22.12
CA GLU A 163 -7.63 12.54 23.04
C GLU A 163 -7.75 13.86 22.26
N ALA A 164 -8.38 14.88 22.86
CA ALA A 164 -8.51 16.17 22.21
C ALA A 164 -7.12 16.74 21.83
N PRO A 165 -6.87 17.05 20.55
CA PRO A 165 -5.57 17.55 20.11
C PRO A 165 -5.36 18.99 20.59
N ASP A 166 -4.10 19.38 20.78
CA ASP A 166 -3.75 20.78 21.03
C ASP A 166 -4.19 21.66 19.86
N ALA A 167 -4.63 22.90 20.17
CA ALA A 167 -5.12 23.85 19.16
C ALA A 167 -4.11 24.13 18.03
N TRP A 168 -2.81 24.09 18.33
CA TRP A 168 -1.76 24.28 17.33
C TRP A 168 -1.63 23.07 16.39
N VAL A 169 -1.91 21.84 16.85
CA VAL A 169 -1.95 20.63 16.01
C VAL A 169 -3.06 20.75 14.98
N VAL A 170 -4.25 21.16 15.43
CA VAL A 170 -5.39 21.41 14.53
C VAL A 170 -5.05 22.52 13.53
N ALA A 171 -4.51 23.63 14.01
CA ALA A 171 -4.17 24.78 13.15
C ALA A 171 -3.05 24.48 12.13
N SER A 172 -2.17 23.54 12.44
CA SER A 172 -1.06 23.14 11.52
C SER A 172 -1.51 22.32 10.32
N GLY A 173 -2.69 21.66 10.42
CA GLY A 173 -3.12 20.67 9.41
C GLY A 173 -2.20 19.45 9.28
N ALA A 174 -1.32 19.17 10.26
CA ALA A 174 -0.30 18.13 10.17
C ALA A 174 -0.86 16.71 9.98
N PHE A 175 -2.12 16.50 10.37
CA PHE A 175 -2.84 15.25 10.21
C PHE A 175 -4.00 15.34 9.21
N ASP A 176 -4.12 16.43 8.47
CA ASP A 176 -5.20 16.57 7.51
C ASP A 176 -5.10 15.49 6.42
N SER A 177 -6.22 14.84 6.18
CA SER A 177 -6.33 13.88 5.08
C SER A 177 -6.28 14.59 3.73
N TRP A 178 -5.59 14.00 2.77
CA TRP A 178 -5.68 14.41 1.38
C TRP A 178 -7.14 14.37 0.91
N ARG A 179 -7.51 15.37 0.09
CA ARG A 179 -8.83 15.47 -0.50
C ARG A 179 -8.71 15.66 -2.00
N ALA A 180 -9.45 14.85 -2.74
CA ALA A 180 -9.62 14.98 -4.18
C ALA A 180 -11.01 14.48 -4.56
N ASP A 181 -11.48 14.83 -5.75
CA ASP A 181 -12.71 14.30 -6.28
C ASP A 181 -12.56 12.80 -6.57
N ASP A 182 -13.69 12.08 -6.56
CA ASP A 182 -13.72 10.67 -6.88
C ASP A 182 -13.17 10.40 -8.29
N GLY A 183 -12.31 9.41 -8.44
CA GLY A 183 -11.64 9.10 -9.70
C GLY A 183 -10.56 10.11 -10.12
N ALA A 184 -10.31 11.19 -9.39
CA ALA A 184 -9.27 12.17 -9.73
C ALA A 184 -7.87 11.55 -9.80
N ARG A 185 -7.02 12.07 -10.69
CA ARG A 185 -5.60 11.74 -10.74
C ARG A 185 -4.86 12.48 -9.64
N VAL A 186 -4.06 11.77 -8.86
CA VAL A 186 -3.20 12.36 -7.84
C VAL A 186 -1.72 12.11 -8.14
N PRO A 187 -0.81 13.03 -7.77
CA PRO A 187 0.60 12.92 -8.15
C PRO A 187 1.39 11.92 -7.31
N SER A 188 0.92 11.60 -6.11
CA SER A 188 1.52 10.68 -5.15
C SER A 188 0.47 10.20 -4.16
N ALA A 189 0.80 9.21 -3.33
CA ALA A 189 -0.07 8.68 -2.30
C ALA A 189 0.77 8.15 -1.13
N ASP A 190 0.15 8.12 0.05
CA ASP A 190 0.72 7.47 1.23
C ASP A 190 0.40 5.98 1.21
N THR A 191 1.29 5.16 1.72
CA THR A 191 1.09 3.69 1.75
C THR A 191 0.11 3.21 2.81
N GLY A 192 -0.29 4.05 3.75
CA GLY A 192 -1.32 3.70 4.73
C GLY A 192 -2.68 3.36 4.11
N ASN A 193 -2.96 3.86 2.90
CA ASN A 193 -4.17 3.54 2.15
C ASN A 193 -3.88 3.46 0.65
N LEU A 194 -3.25 2.37 0.20
CA LEU A 194 -2.74 2.27 -1.16
C LEU A 194 -2.94 0.89 -1.76
N LEU A 195 -3.70 0.81 -2.85
CA LEU A 195 -3.73 -0.34 -3.74
C LEU A 195 -2.71 -0.15 -4.87
N LEU A 196 -1.96 -1.19 -5.18
CA LEU A 196 -0.99 -1.26 -6.28
C LEU A 196 -1.34 -2.38 -7.27
N ASP A 197 -1.29 -2.09 -8.56
CA ASP A 197 -1.21 -3.10 -9.61
C ASP A 197 0.23 -3.63 -9.67
N LEU A 198 0.41 -4.85 -9.21
CA LEU A 198 1.75 -5.44 -9.09
C LEU A 198 2.37 -5.82 -10.44
N VAL A 199 1.58 -5.95 -11.50
CA VAL A 199 2.15 -6.17 -12.83
C VAL A 199 2.84 -4.90 -13.31
N VAL A 200 2.24 -3.73 -13.05
CA VAL A 200 2.88 -2.44 -13.35
C VAL A 200 4.13 -2.24 -12.49
N VAL A 201 4.02 -2.45 -11.17
CA VAL A 201 5.15 -2.31 -10.23
C VAL A 201 6.33 -3.20 -10.63
N ARG A 202 6.07 -4.47 -10.98
CA ARG A 202 7.11 -5.40 -11.46
C ARG A 202 7.68 -5.00 -12.81
N GLY A 203 6.82 -4.58 -13.73
CA GLY A 203 7.23 -4.13 -15.07
C GLY A 203 8.19 -2.94 -15.05
N LEU A 204 8.01 -2.06 -14.06
CA LEU A 204 8.87 -0.90 -13.82
C LEU A 204 10.07 -1.22 -12.90
N GLY A 205 10.13 -2.42 -12.32
CA GLY A 205 11.18 -2.81 -11.38
C GLY A 205 11.17 -1.99 -10.08
N LEU A 206 10.02 -1.40 -9.71
CA LEU A 206 9.92 -0.50 -8.56
C LEU A 206 10.07 -1.22 -7.23
N ARG A 207 10.82 -0.60 -6.32
CA ARG A 207 11.01 -1.00 -4.93
C ARG A 207 11.10 0.24 -4.05
N PHE A 208 10.77 0.11 -2.78
CA PHE A 208 11.04 1.16 -1.80
C PHE A 208 12.55 1.32 -1.61
N ASP A 209 13.03 2.57 -1.68
CA ASP A 209 14.46 2.87 -1.63
C ASP A 209 15.00 2.78 -0.19
N PRO A 210 15.98 1.89 0.09
CA PRO A 210 16.52 1.72 1.44
C PRO A 210 17.11 2.98 2.08
N ARG A 211 17.49 3.97 1.27
CA ARG A 211 18.04 5.25 1.76
C ARG A 211 17.03 6.04 2.60
N TYR A 212 15.74 5.76 2.45
CA TYR A 212 14.64 6.45 3.16
C TYR A 212 14.09 5.65 4.35
N GLY A 213 14.71 4.54 4.72
CA GLY A 213 14.17 3.61 5.73
C GLY A 213 13.94 4.19 7.13
N LEU A 214 14.63 5.27 7.49
CA LEU A 214 14.53 5.93 8.79
C LEU A 214 14.14 7.42 8.70
N SER A 215 14.13 8.02 7.52
CA SER A 215 13.88 9.45 7.32
C SER A 215 12.44 9.77 6.92
N GLY A 216 11.66 8.78 6.49
CA GLY A 216 10.35 8.98 5.86
C GLY A 216 10.44 9.49 4.42
N GLY A 217 9.30 9.53 3.71
CA GLY A 217 9.20 9.98 2.32
C GLY A 217 9.44 8.87 1.29
N GLU A 218 9.65 7.63 1.73
CA GLU A 218 9.80 6.45 0.88
C GLU A 218 8.55 6.13 0.06
N ASP A 219 7.37 6.37 0.61
CA ASP A 219 6.08 6.22 -0.03
C ASP A 219 5.85 7.26 -1.12
N SER A 220 6.11 8.52 -0.80
CA SER A 220 6.03 9.63 -1.78
C SER A 220 7.00 9.41 -2.93
N LEU A 221 8.24 8.95 -2.66
CA LEU A 221 9.20 8.62 -3.71
C LEU A 221 8.71 7.45 -4.56
N PHE A 222 8.24 6.37 -3.95
CA PHE A 222 7.76 5.19 -4.65
C PHE A 222 6.56 5.50 -5.55
N THR A 223 5.53 6.16 -4.99
CA THR A 223 4.31 6.49 -5.74
C THR A 223 4.56 7.58 -6.78
N ARG A 224 5.44 8.55 -6.50
CA ARG A 224 5.88 9.54 -7.48
C ARG A 224 6.62 8.90 -8.66
N SER A 225 7.37 7.83 -8.42
CA SER A 225 8.06 7.10 -9.49
C SER A 225 7.07 6.44 -10.47
N LEU A 226 5.89 6.00 -10.01
CA LEU A 226 4.81 5.55 -10.90
C LEU A 226 4.36 6.67 -11.83
N THR A 227 4.04 7.85 -11.28
CA THR A 227 3.56 8.98 -12.10
C THR A 227 4.62 9.55 -13.03
N LEU A 228 5.89 9.53 -12.65
CA LEU A 228 7.00 9.92 -13.51
C LEU A 228 7.25 8.91 -14.65
N ALA A 229 6.91 7.64 -14.45
CA ALA A 229 6.92 6.62 -15.50
C ALA A 229 5.72 6.71 -16.45
N GLY A 230 4.82 7.68 -16.25
CA GLY A 230 3.61 7.88 -17.07
C GLY A 230 2.38 7.14 -16.57
N GLU A 231 2.48 6.41 -15.46
CA GLU A 231 1.37 5.70 -14.85
C GLU A 231 0.42 6.62 -14.07
N THR A 232 -0.77 6.12 -13.75
CA THR A 232 -1.77 6.93 -13.04
C THR A 232 -2.08 6.37 -11.66
N ILE A 233 -2.25 7.27 -10.70
CA ILE A 233 -2.80 7.01 -9.38
C ILE A 233 -4.17 7.65 -9.32
N ARG A 234 -5.19 6.90 -8.89
CA ARG A 234 -6.57 7.39 -8.75
C ARG A 234 -6.95 7.56 -7.29
N PHE A 235 -7.81 8.55 -7.03
CA PHE A 235 -8.36 8.80 -5.71
C PHE A 235 -9.78 8.23 -5.64
N ALA A 236 -10.04 7.33 -4.69
CA ALA A 236 -11.34 6.72 -4.45
C ALA A 236 -11.91 7.27 -3.13
N THR A 237 -12.91 8.14 -3.22
CA THR A 237 -13.50 8.81 -2.02
C THR A 237 -14.20 7.83 -1.08
N GLY A 238 -14.66 6.68 -1.58
CA GLY A 238 -15.27 5.61 -0.78
C GLY A 238 -14.24 4.72 -0.06
N ALA A 239 -12.96 4.81 -0.40
CA ALA A 239 -11.91 3.99 0.20
C ALA A 239 -11.33 4.67 1.45
N VAL A 240 -12.12 4.76 2.52
CA VAL A 240 -11.78 5.50 3.73
C VAL A 240 -11.15 4.60 4.79
N VAL A 241 -10.00 5.03 5.35
CA VAL A 241 -9.42 4.46 6.57
C VAL A 241 -9.29 5.54 7.64
N ASP A 242 -9.68 5.26 8.86
CA ASP A 242 -9.55 6.17 10.00
C ASP A 242 -8.15 6.01 10.61
N LYS A 243 -7.34 7.06 10.54
CA LYS A 243 -5.98 7.06 11.07
C LYS A 243 -5.96 7.45 12.54
N ARG A 244 -5.56 6.56 13.42
CA ARG A 244 -5.45 6.84 14.85
C ARG A 244 -4.29 7.79 15.12
N VAL A 245 -4.57 8.80 15.91
CA VAL A 245 -3.56 9.74 16.39
C VAL A 245 -3.50 9.63 17.91
N PRO A 246 -2.50 8.92 18.47
CA PRO A 246 -2.37 8.78 19.90
C PRO A 246 -1.95 10.09 20.56
N PRO A 247 -2.20 10.27 21.89
CA PRO A 247 -1.99 11.54 22.60
C PRO A 247 -0.57 12.11 22.41
N GLY A 248 0.46 11.28 22.49
CA GLY A 248 1.85 11.71 22.35
C GLY A 248 2.24 12.25 20.95
N ARG A 249 1.37 12.13 19.95
CA ARG A 249 1.53 12.75 18.61
C ARG A 249 0.65 13.99 18.43
N ALA A 250 -0.35 14.16 19.29
CA ALA A 250 -1.34 15.24 19.23
C ALA A 250 -1.06 16.40 20.22
N THR A 251 0.04 16.33 20.96
CA THR A 251 0.49 17.33 21.95
C THR A 251 1.92 17.77 21.69
N ARG A 252 2.34 18.88 22.32
CA ARG A 252 3.73 19.38 22.29
C ARG A 252 4.69 18.49 23.04
#